data_e0ea89588d24d34c0fb165661d301460
#
_entry.id   e0ea89588d24d34c0fb165661d301460
#
_cell.length_a   1.000
_cell.length_b   1.000
_cell.length_c   1.000
_cell.angle_alpha   90.00
_cell.angle_beta   90.00
_cell.angle_gamma   90.00
#
_symmetry.space_group_name_H-M   'P 1'
#
loop_
_entity.id
_entity.type
_entity.pdbx_description
1 polymer ?
#
loop_
_entity_poly.entity_id
_entity_poly.type
_entity_poly.pdbx_seq_one_letter_code
_entity_poly.pdbx_strand_id
1 'polypeptide(L)'
;MDRRKFVKTAGIAGLAGTAGLITACGNQSGTADCGDGSTARSEETFDWKMVTTWPRDFPGLGTGANYLAQIIGEMSGGRLTVKVYGGGELVPPFEVFDAVQRGTAEMGHGGAYYWKGKIPASAFFSGVPFAMTASELNGWYYYGGGMELYHEIYKPFGIIAYPIGNSGTQMGGWFNKEINSVDDLKGLKMRIPGFGGEVLKRIGGTPVNIPGAELFTALQNGTIDATEWVGPMNDLAFGLFRAAKYYYYPGWHEPGTALEATINAEAFNALPADLQSIVVIACKAANMDMFAHFEARNGESLEKLLDEHAVELRPFPDDVLAELKGASLAVLEDQAAADEMSGKVWTSMKAYMEQVRPWTEIGSQYFVNRR
;
A
#
# COMPACT_ATOMS: atom_id res chain seq x y z
N MET A 1 17.89 -39.59 0.98
CA MET A 1 18.47 -39.56 2.34
C MET A 1 17.35 -39.24 3.32
N ASP A 2 17.07 -40.22 4.18
CA ASP A 2 15.88 -40.25 5.04
C ASP A 2 16.04 -39.33 6.25
N ARG A 3 15.15 -38.32 6.38
CA ARG A 3 15.16 -37.28 7.43
C ARG A 3 14.76 -37.78 8.82
N ARG A 4 14.51 -39.10 9.00
CA ARG A 4 14.03 -39.68 10.27
C ARG A 4 15.13 -40.23 11.20
N LYS A 5 16.42 -40.12 10.84
CA LYS A 5 17.53 -40.66 11.64
C LYS A 5 18.34 -39.67 12.48
N PHE A 6 17.97 -38.36 12.49
CA PHE A 6 18.80 -37.36 13.19
C PHE A 6 18.38 -37.00 14.62
N VAL A 7 17.28 -37.58 15.15
CA VAL A 7 16.73 -37.16 16.46
C VAL A 7 16.97 -38.22 17.58
N LYS A 8 17.79 -39.26 17.38
CA LYS A 8 17.96 -40.34 18.38
C LYS A 8 19.35 -40.46 19.04
N THR A 9 20.24 -39.46 18.92
CA THR A 9 21.59 -39.63 19.49
C THR A 9 22.05 -38.38 20.30
N ALA A 10 21.20 -37.85 21.17
CA ALA A 10 21.61 -36.86 22.17
C ALA A 10 20.82 -37.05 23.47
N GLY A 11 21.13 -38.11 24.15
CA GLY A 11 20.61 -38.39 25.47
C GLY A 11 21.31 -39.61 26.06
N ILE A 12 22.25 -39.40 26.91
CA ILE A 12 22.78 -40.29 27.98
C ILE A 12 24.30 -40.05 28.04
N ALA A 13 24.75 -39.20 28.96
CA ALA A 13 26.00 -39.35 29.69
C ALA A 13 26.06 -38.28 30.80
N GLY A 14 26.11 -38.73 32.04
CA GLY A 14 26.65 -37.93 33.13
C GLY A 14 25.87 -37.91 34.42
N LEU A 15 25.64 -39.10 35.05
CA LEU A 15 25.36 -39.21 36.48
C LEU A 15 26.53 -39.97 37.14
N ALA A 16 27.37 -39.25 37.89
CA ALA A 16 28.21 -39.78 39.00
C ALA A 16 28.82 -38.60 39.72
N GLY A 17 28.32 -38.21 40.86
CA GLY A 17 28.85 -38.59 42.15
C GLY A 17 29.83 -37.57 42.72
N THR A 18 29.42 -36.81 43.74
CA THR A 18 30.18 -36.82 45.01
C THR A 18 29.36 -36.11 46.12
N ALA A 19 29.08 -36.87 47.14
CA ALA A 19 28.62 -36.41 48.46
C ALA A 19 29.78 -35.84 49.26
N GLY A 20 29.54 -34.80 50.05
CA GLY A 20 30.53 -34.36 51.01
C GLY A 20 30.31 -32.99 51.65
N LEU A 21 29.79 -33.06 52.88
CA LEU A 21 30.00 -32.19 54.01
C LEU A 21 29.14 -30.91 54.18
N ILE A 22 28.22 -31.14 55.12
CA ILE A 22 27.50 -30.16 55.91
C ILE A 22 28.49 -29.47 56.87
N THR A 23 28.53 -28.16 56.87
CA THR A 23 28.87 -27.41 58.10
C THR A 23 27.98 -26.17 58.19
N ALA A 24 27.28 -26.11 59.30
CA ALA A 24 26.38 -25.04 59.67
C ALA A 24 27.13 -23.76 60.01
N CYS A 25 26.55 -22.62 59.77
CA CYS A 25 26.32 -21.50 60.70
C CYS A 25 26.04 -20.21 59.93
N GLY A 26 25.04 -19.49 60.35
CA GLY A 26 24.92 -18.06 60.04
C GLY A 26 23.58 -17.62 59.45
N ASN A 27 22.68 -17.38 60.35
CA ASN A 27 21.41 -16.69 60.15
C ASN A 27 21.64 -15.27 59.59
N GLN A 28 21.30 -15.00 58.38
CA GLN A 28 20.95 -13.65 57.88
C GLN A 28 19.81 -13.77 56.89
N SER A 29 18.64 -13.42 57.36
CA SER A 29 17.43 -13.18 56.57
C SER A 29 17.64 -11.96 55.69
N GLY A 30 18.20 -12.18 54.49
CA GLY A 30 18.14 -11.26 53.38
C GLY A 30 17.14 -11.84 52.39
N THR A 31 15.91 -11.39 52.44
CA THR A 31 14.95 -11.56 51.33
C THR A 31 15.55 -10.87 50.11
N ALA A 32 16.21 -11.63 49.24
CA ALA A 32 16.43 -11.18 47.87
C ALA A 32 15.04 -11.09 47.25
N ASP A 33 14.51 -9.88 47.28
CA ASP A 33 13.38 -9.47 46.50
C ASP A 33 13.79 -9.66 45.02
N CYS A 34 13.45 -10.81 44.46
CA CYS A 34 13.42 -10.97 43.03
C CYS A 34 12.30 -10.03 42.57
N GLY A 35 12.68 -8.77 42.36
CA GLY A 35 11.79 -7.78 41.77
C GLY A 35 11.17 -8.41 40.55
N ASP A 36 9.87 -8.70 40.68
CA ASP A 36 9.01 -9.06 39.58
C ASP A 36 9.08 -7.91 38.57
N GLY A 37 9.94 -8.07 37.57
CA GLY A 37 10.14 -7.14 36.47
C GLY A 37 8.95 -7.15 35.51
N SER A 38 7.75 -7.44 36.00
CA SER A 38 6.54 -7.13 35.32
C SER A 38 6.41 -5.59 35.28
N THR A 39 6.91 -4.97 34.22
CA THR A 39 6.45 -3.64 33.83
C THR A 39 4.93 -3.77 33.71
N ALA A 40 4.20 -3.29 34.73
CA ALA A 40 2.76 -3.26 34.70
C ALA A 40 2.37 -2.58 33.37
N ARG A 41 1.75 -3.35 32.46
CA ARG A 41 1.19 -2.76 31.24
C ARG A 41 0.23 -1.69 31.68
N SER A 42 0.36 -0.48 31.13
CA SER A 42 -0.62 0.58 31.34
C SER A 42 -2.00 0.02 31.00
N GLU A 43 -2.97 0.19 31.91
CA GLU A 43 -4.38 -0.14 31.69
C GLU A 43 -5.08 0.91 30.80
N GLU A 44 -4.36 1.94 30.38
CA GLU A 44 -4.88 3.03 29.58
C GLU A 44 -5.34 2.53 28.23
N THR A 45 -6.57 2.94 27.85
CA THR A 45 -7.22 2.56 26.59
C THR A 45 -7.39 3.77 25.68
N PHE A 46 -7.31 3.53 24.38
CA PHE A 46 -7.42 4.53 23.34
C PHE A 46 -8.43 4.09 22.28
N ASP A 47 -9.31 5.01 21.89
CA ASP A 47 -10.31 4.78 20.85
C ASP A 47 -10.04 5.71 19.67
N TRP A 48 -9.58 5.15 18.55
CA TRP A 48 -9.28 5.88 17.33
C TRP A 48 -10.38 5.72 16.28
N LYS A 49 -10.49 6.71 15.42
CA LYS A 49 -11.27 6.69 14.19
C LYS A 49 -10.31 6.62 13.00
N MET A 50 -10.62 5.74 12.06
CA MET A 50 -9.98 5.69 10.75
C MET A 50 -11.00 6.09 9.68
N VAL A 51 -10.69 7.11 8.88
CA VAL A 51 -11.47 7.52 7.71
C VAL A 51 -10.78 7.05 6.44
N THR A 52 -11.55 6.59 5.42
CA THR A 52 -10.96 6.03 4.20
C THR A 52 -11.43 6.75 2.94
N THR A 53 -10.65 6.63 1.86
CA THR A 53 -11.03 7.14 0.53
C THR A 53 -11.89 6.16 -0.26
N TRP A 54 -12.15 4.96 0.27
CA TRP A 54 -12.88 3.88 -0.37
C TRP A 54 -14.22 3.60 0.32
N PRO A 55 -15.17 2.98 -0.40
CA PRO A 55 -16.40 2.51 0.24
C PRO A 55 -16.09 1.51 1.37
N ARG A 56 -16.96 1.50 2.38
CA ARG A 56 -16.87 0.53 3.48
C ARG A 56 -16.84 -0.90 2.94
N ASP A 57 -15.99 -1.74 3.51
CA ASP A 57 -15.85 -3.17 3.21
C ASP A 57 -15.52 -3.47 1.73
N PHE A 58 -15.08 -2.46 0.96
CA PHE A 58 -14.71 -2.68 -0.43
C PHE A 58 -13.53 -3.66 -0.53
N PRO A 59 -13.59 -4.66 -1.43
CA PRO A 59 -12.58 -5.72 -1.50
C PRO A 59 -11.14 -5.18 -1.59
N GLY A 60 -10.24 -5.73 -0.80
CA GLY A 60 -8.84 -5.30 -0.73
C GLY A 60 -8.67 -3.98 0.01
N LEU A 61 -9.27 -2.91 -0.47
CA LEU A 61 -9.09 -1.54 0.04
C LEU A 61 -9.82 -1.30 1.37
N GLY A 62 -11.14 -1.45 1.38
CA GLY A 62 -11.95 -1.29 2.59
C GLY A 62 -11.75 -2.43 3.58
N THR A 63 -11.67 -3.67 3.09
CA THR A 63 -11.39 -4.83 3.95
C THR A 63 -9.98 -4.80 4.53
N GLY A 64 -8.99 -4.23 3.83
CA GLY A 64 -7.64 -4.02 4.34
C GLY A 64 -7.60 -2.99 5.49
N ALA A 65 -8.41 -1.92 5.40
CA ALA A 65 -8.60 -0.99 6.51
C ALA A 65 -9.17 -1.70 7.75
N ASN A 66 -10.19 -2.56 7.57
CA ASN A 66 -10.78 -3.34 8.64
C ASN A 66 -9.77 -4.32 9.24
N TYR A 67 -8.95 -4.98 8.40
CA TYR A 67 -7.91 -5.88 8.87
C TYR A 67 -6.87 -5.15 9.73
N LEU A 68 -6.39 -3.98 9.29
CA LEU A 68 -5.49 -3.16 10.11
C LEU A 68 -6.11 -2.82 11.47
N ALA A 69 -7.37 -2.37 11.49
CA ALA A 69 -8.08 -2.05 12.73
C ALA A 69 -8.21 -3.28 13.64
N GLN A 70 -8.55 -4.44 13.07
CA GLN A 70 -8.67 -5.71 13.80
C GLN A 70 -7.35 -6.11 14.46
N ILE A 71 -6.26 -6.17 13.69
CA ILE A 71 -4.97 -6.64 14.24
C ILE A 71 -4.38 -5.67 15.25
N ILE A 72 -4.60 -4.36 15.13
CA ILE A 72 -4.24 -3.38 16.17
C ILE A 72 -4.99 -3.72 17.48
N GLY A 73 -6.31 -3.96 17.41
CA GLY A 73 -7.11 -4.33 18.56
C GLY A 73 -6.64 -5.64 19.22
N GLU A 74 -6.42 -6.67 18.42
CA GLU A 74 -5.96 -7.99 18.89
C GLU A 74 -4.56 -7.92 19.53
N MET A 75 -3.58 -7.30 18.86
CA MET A 75 -2.21 -7.19 19.36
C MET A 75 -2.11 -6.33 20.60
N SER A 76 -2.96 -5.31 20.73
CA SER A 76 -3.00 -4.44 21.92
C SER A 76 -3.76 -5.05 23.10
N GLY A 77 -4.44 -6.19 22.90
CA GLY A 77 -5.36 -6.76 23.89
C GLY A 77 -6.57 -5.87 24.16
N GLY A 78 -7.01 -5.11 23.16
CA GLY A 78 -8.14 -4.18 23.24
C GLY A 78 -7.79 -2.81 23.83
N ARG A 79 -6.50 -2.54 24.16
CA ARG A 79 -6.11 -1.22 24.67
C ARG A 79 -6.11 -0.11 23.62
N LEU A 80 -5.97 -0.45 22.35
CA LEU A 80 -6.18 0.47 21.25
C LEU A 80 -7.23 -0.11 20.31
N THR A 81 -8.37 0.57 20.21
CA THR A 81 -9.42 0.21 19.24
C THR A 81 -9.45 1.22 18.10
N VAL A 82 -9.73 0.75 16.89
CA VAL A 82 -9.81 1.60 15.69
C VAL A 82 -11.16 1.36 15.01
N LYS A 83 -12.01 2.37 14.98
CA LYS A 83 -13.29 2.33 14.26
C LYS A 83 -13.12 2.86 12.84
N VAL A 84 -13.40 2.01 11.85
CA VAL A 84 -13.27 2.36 10.42
C VAL A 84 -14.56 3.01 9.92
N TYR A 85 -14.38 4.09 9.14
CA TYR A 85 -15.44 4.80 8.42
C TYR A 85 -15.10 4.81 6.92
N GLY A 86 -16.04 4.33 6.12
CA GLY A 86 -15.92 4.36 4.65
C GLY A 86 -15.95 5.77 4.09
N GLY A 87 -15.49 5.92 2.87
CA GLY A 87 -15.48 7.21 2.17
C GLY A 87 -16.89 7.81 2.06
N GLY A 88 -17.03 9.05 2.52
CA GLY A 88 -18.29 9.76 2.54
C GLY A 88 -19.13 9.56 3.81
N GLU A 89 -18.75 8.65 4.74
CA GLU A 89 -19.51 8.44 5.97
C GLU A 89 -19.25 9.50 7.05
N LEU A 90 -17.99 9.89 7.23
CA LEU A 90 -17.60 10.91 8.20
C LEU A 90 -17.05 12.16 7.50
N VAL A 91 -16.27 11.98 6.45
CA VAL A 91 -15.70 13.05 5.63
C VAL A 91 -15.76 12.66 4.15
N PRO A 92 -15.78 13.62 3.20
CA PRO A 92 -15.61 13.33 1.78
C PRO A 92 -14.31 12.56 1.51
N PRO A 93 -14.26 11.64 0.52
CA PRO A 93 -13.11 10.76 0.29
C PRO A 93 -11.77 11.52 0.14
N PHE A 94 -11.74 12.63 -0.56
CA PHE A 94 -10.50 13.39 -0.79
C PHE A 94 -10.17 14.39 0.34
N GLU A 95 -10.98 14.44 1.41
CA GLU A 95 -10.71 15.23 2.61
C GLU A 95 -10.13 14.39 3.77
N VAL A 96 -9.83 13.11 3.53
CA VAL A 96 -9.27 12.19 4.53
C VAL A 96 -7.99 12.76 5.15
N PHE A 97 -7.05 13.24 4.33
CA PHE A 97 -5.80 13.85 4.81
C PHE A 97 -6.06 15.04 5.73
N ASP A 98 -6.97 15.95 5.33
CA ASP A 98 -7.31 17.13 6.10
C ASP A 98 -7.99 16.80 7.43
N ALA A 99 -8.83 15.75 7.43
CA ALA A 99 -9.50 15.28 8.64
C ALA A 99 -8.49 14.77 9.67
N VAL A 100 -7.47 14.02 9.22
CA VAL A 100 -6.40 13.52 10.09
C VAL A 100 -5.50 14.67 10.55
N GLN A 101 -5.12 15.57 9.66
CA GLN A 101 -4.31 16.72 10.00
C GLN A 101 -4.95 17.58 11.10
N ARG A 102 -6.26 17.78 11.03
CA ARG A 102 -7.03 18.57 12.03
C ARG A 102 -7.40 17.80 13.30
N GLY A 103 -7.07 16.50 13.39
CA GLY A 103 -7.44 15.64 14.51
C GLY A 103 -8.94 15.28 14.55
N THR A 104 -9.68 15.42 13.45
CA THR A 104 -11.07 14.94 13.34
C THR A 104 -11.13 13.41 13.38
N ALA A 105 -10.12 12.77 12.83
CA ALA A 105 -9.81 11.35 12.95
C ALA A 105 -8.34 11.18 13.28
N GLU A 106 -8.01 10.16 14.04
CA GLU A 106 -6.65 9.83 14.45
C GLU A 106 -5.87 9.17 13.32
N MET A 107 -6.58 8.47 12.41
CA MET A 107 -6.01 7.74 11.29
C MET A 107 -6.83 7.96 10.01
N GLY A 108 -6.14 7.96 8.87
CA GLY A 108 -6.74 7.96 7.54
C GLY A 108 -6.15 6.85 6.68
N HIS A 109 -6.87 6.40 5.66
CA HIS A 109 -6.39 5.43 4.69
C HIS A 109 -6.74 5.87 3.28
N GLY A 110 -5.71 5.95 2.41
CA GLY A 110 -5.87 6.44 1.04
C GLY A 110 -4.66 6.15 0.17
N GLY A 111 -4.67 6.73 -1.04
CA GLY A 111 -3.50 6.79 -1.91
C GLY A 111 -2.80 8.12 -1.74
N ALA A 112 -1.48 8.11 -1.50
CA ALA A 112 -0.69 9.32 -1.26
C ALA A 112 -0.78 10.35 -2.41
N TYR A 113 -1.02 9.90 -3.63
CA TYR A 113 -1.20 10.77 -4.80
C TYR A 113 -2.43 11.68 -4.72
N TYR A 114 -3.43 11.37 -3.90
CA TYR A 114 -4.61 12.24 -3.74
C TYR A 114 -4.27 13.57 -3.07
N TRP A 115 -3.17 13.62 -2.34
CA TRP A 115 -2.69 14.84 -1.66
C TRP A 115 -1.66 15.62 -2.47
N LYS A 116 -1.33 15.19 -3.71
CA LYS A 116 -0.32 15.83 -4.58
C LYS A 116 -0.51 17.36 -4.70
N GLY A 117 -1.74 17.83 -4.66
CA GLY A 117 -2.05 19.27 -4.70
C GLY A 117 -1.53 20.06 -3.50
N LYS A 118 -1.30 19.40 -2.35
CA LYS A 118 -0.76 20.00 -1.12
C LYS A 118 0.70 19.62 -0.90
N ILE A 119 1.05 18.39 -1.23
CA ILE A 119 2.35 17.78 -1.02
C ILE A 119 2.77 17.15 -2.34
N PRO A 120 3.42 17.92 -3.25
CA PRO A 120 3.78 17.43 -4.58
C PRO A 120 4.55 16.10 -4.54
N ALA A 121 5.46 15.95 -3.58
CA ALA A 121 6.26 14.75 -3.39
C ALA A 121 5.44 13.51 -2.96
N SER A 122 4.22 13.67 -2.44
CA SER A 122 3.43 12.53 -1.93
C SER A 122 3.11 11.50 -3.02
N ALA A 123 2.93 11.94 -4.26
CA ALA A 123 2.59 11.05 -5.36
C ALA A 123 3.67 10.00 -5.66
N PHE A 124 4.93 10.26 -5.32
CA PHE A 124 6.01 9.27 -5.44
C PHE A 124 5.88 8.09 -4.46
N PHE A 125 5.08 8.23 -3.41
CA PHE A 125 4.83 7.21 -2.41
C PHE A 125 3.55 6.40 -2.67
N SER A 126 3.08 6.37 -3.91
CA SER A 126 1.96 5.53 -4.33
C SER A 126 2.30 4.85 -5.65
N GLY A 127 1.56 5.12 -6.73
CA GLY A 127 1.84 4.59 -8.07
C GLY A 127 2.68 5.55 -8.89
N VAL A 128 3.84 5.10 -9.38
CA VAL A 128 4.72 5.88 -10.27
C VAL A 128 4.80 5.19 -11.63
N PRO A 129 4.43 5.87 -12.73
CA PRO A 129 4.39 5.26 -14.06
C PRO A 129 5.70 4.62 -14.47
N PHE A 130 5.64 3.36 -14.95
CA PHE A 130 6.80 2.56 -15.39
C PHE A 130 7.93 2.41 -14.36
N ALA A 131 7.68 2.66 -13.07
CA ALA A 131 8.69 2.58 -12.03
C ALA A 131 8.76 1.18 -11.39
N MET A 132 8.50 1.09 -10.09
CA MET A 132 8.74 -0.11 -9.29
C MET A 132 7.50 -0.99 -9.17
N THR A 133 7.72 -2.30 -9.22
CA THR A 133 6.74 -3.30 -8.78
C THR A 133 6.52 -3.22 -7.26
N ALA A 134 5.47 -3.88 -6.75
CA ALA A 134 5.19 -3.92 -5.31
C ALA A 134 6.37 -4.40 -4.47
N SER A 135 7.09 -5.42 -4.93
CA SER A 135 8.25 -5.96 -4.22
C SER A 135 9.42 -4.98 -4.18
N GLU A 136 9.70 -4.32 -5.31
CA GLU A 136 10.76 -3.31 -5.41
C GLU A 136 10.43 -2.07 -4.57
N LEU A 137 9.17 -1.62 -4.60
CA LEU A 137 8.70 -0.48 -3.81
C LEU A 137 8.80 -0.75 -2.30
N ASN A 138 8.43 -1.95 -1.84
CA ASN A 138 8.64 -2.37 -0.46
C ASN A 138 10.13 -2.41 -0.08
N GLY A 139 11.00 -2.86 -1.00
CA GLY A 139 12.45 -2.81 -0.81
C GLY A 139 12.95 -1.38 -0.63
N TRP A 140 12.49 -0.45 -1.47
CA TRP A 140 12.83 0.96 -1.35
C TRP A 140 12.32 1.57 -0.03
N TYR A 141 11.07 1.31 0.34
CA TYR A 141 10.52 1.78 1.61
C TYR A 141 11.35 1.35 2.81
N TYR A 142 11.59 0.05 2.96
CA TYR A 142 12.13 -0.48 4.21
C TYR A 142 13.65 -0.54 4.26
N TYR A 143 14.35 -0.47 3.10
CA TYR A 143 15.82 -0.63 3.02
C TYR A 143 16.50 0.35 2.07
N GLY A 144 15.75 1.09 1.25
CA GLY A 144 16.27 2.03 0.27
C GLY A 144 16.16 3.52 0.66
N GLY A 145 15.79 3.80 1.92
CA GLY A 145 15.65 5.18 2.43
C GLY A 145 14.27 5.81 2.17
N GLY A 146 13.32 5.03 1.62
CA GLY A 146 11.99 5.53 1.31
C GLY A 146 11.19 5.95 2.54
N MET A 147 11.27 5.21 3.66
CA MET A 147 10.52 5.52 4.88
C MET A 147 10.96 6.83 5.52
N GLU A 148 12.25 7.11 5.55
CA GLU A 148 12.80 8.37 6.07
C GLU A 148 12.27 9.57 5.27
N LEU A 149 12.28 9.47 3.95
CA LEU A 149 11.73 10.49 3.05
C LEU A 149 10.21 10.62 3.21
N TYR A 150 9.50 9.51 3.40
CA TYR A 150 8.06 9.51 3.60
C TYR A 150 7.67 10.28 4.86
N HIS A 151 8.36 10.02 5.96
CA HIS A 151 8.14 10.78 7.18
C HIS A 151 8.55 12.26 7.03
N GLU A 152 9.62 12.55 6.28
CA GLU A 152 10.09 13.92 6.06
C GLU A 152 9.04 14.79 5.33
N ILE A 153 8.40 14.27 4.27
CA ILE A 153 7.40 15.04 3.51
C ILE A 153 6.12 15.31 4.31
N TYR A 154 5.75 14.42 5.25
CA TYR A 154 4.53 14.58 6.05
C TYR A 154 4.73 15.31 7.38
N LYS A 155 5.96 15.37 7.86
CA LYS A 155 6.30 16.02 9.13
C LYS A 155 5.79 17.46 9.27
N PRO A 156 5.89 18.34 8.24
CA PRO A 156 5.37 19.71 8.32
C PRO A 156 3.86 19.81 8.54
N PHE A 157 3.15 18.73 8.25
CA PHE A 157 1.69 18.64 8.38
C PHE A 157 1.24 17.96 9.69
N GLY A 158 2.19 17.59 10.56
CA GLY A 158 1.86 16.88 11.80
C GLY A 158 1.31 15.47 11.55
N ILE A 159 1.75 14.83 10.47
CA ILE A 159 1.32 13.49 10.05
C ILE A 159 2.51 12.53 10.07
N ILE A 160 2.25 11.30 10.47
CA ILE A 160 3.14 10.13 10.30
C ILE A 160 2.45 9.20 9.31
N ALA A 161 3.17 8.74 8.29
CA ALA A 161 2.61 7.83 7.28
C ALA A 161 3.35 6.50 7.23
N TYR A 162 2.58 5.43 6.99
CA TYR A 162 3.10 4.08 6.77
C TYR A 162 2.38 3.42 5.60
N PRO A 163 3.07 2.64 4.74
CA PRO A 163 2.39 1.78 3.78
C PRO A 163 1.62 0.69 4.53
N ILE A 164 0.34 0.54 4.20
CA ILE A 164 -0.58 -0.46 4.78
C ILE A 164 -1.26 -1.33 3.73
N GLY A 165 -0.86 -1.18 2.48
CA GLY A 165 -1.36 -1.98 1.37
C GLY A 165 -0.56 -1.72 0.11
N ASN A 166 -0.67 -2.68 -0.80
CA ASN A 166 -0.21 -2.54 -2.17
C ASN A 166 -1.15 -3.31 -3.09
N SER A 167 -1.58 -2.69 -4.19
CA SER A 167 -2.49 -3.33 -5.15
C SER A 167 -1.80 -4.32 -6.09
N GLY A 168 -0.47 -4.41 -6.04
CA GLY A 168 0.29 -5.08 -7.09
C GLY A 168 0.26 -4.30 -8.40
N THR A 169 0.58 -4.98 -9.50
CA THR A 169 0.47 -4.39 -10.84
C THR A 169 -0.98 -4.26 -11.24
N GLN A 170 -1.38 -3.06 -11.61
CA GLN A 170 -2.75 -2.76 -11.99
C GLN A 170 -3.03 -3.04 -13.48
N MET A 171 -4.31 -2.87 -13.85
CA MET A 171 -4.76 -2.86 -15.25
C MET A 171 -4.72 -1.44 -15.82
N GLY A 172 -4.59 -1.35 -17.14
CA GLY A 172 -4.57 -0.07 -17.85
C GLY A 172 -5.91 0.68 -17.85
N GLY A 173 -7.00 -0.03 -17.59
CA GLY A 173 -8.32 0.54 -17.36
C GLY A 173 -9.38 0.10 -18.36
N TRP A 174 -10.56 0.70 -18.22
CA TRP A 174 -11.79 0.45 -18.98
C TRP A 174 -12.05 1.58 -19.95
N PHE A 175 -12.32 1.23 -21.20
CA PHE A 175 -12.48 2.19 -22.29
C PHE A 175 -13.77 1.93 -23.05
N ASN A 176 -14.49 3.00 -23.41
CA ASN A 176 -15.68 2.94 -24.28
C ASN A 176 -15.34 2.87 -25.77
N LYS A 177 -14.08 3.10 -26.14
CA LYS A 177 -13.55 2.97 -27.49
C LYS A 177 -12.23 2.19 -27.50
N GLU A 178 -11.88 1.65 -28.66
CA GLU A 178 -10.57 1.01 -28.84
C GLU A 178 -9.44 2.05 -28.86
N ILE A 179 -8.30 1.65 -28.36
CA ILE A 179 -7.04 2.41 -28.40
C ILE A 179 -6.11 1.63 -29.32
N ASN A 180 -5.95 2.12 -30.53
CA ASN A 180 -5.12 1.52 -31.56
C ASN A 180 -3.85 2.33 -31.85
N SER A 181 -3.79 3.57 -31.38
CA SER A 181 -2.67 4.49 -31.57
C SER A 181 -2.64 5.57 -30.48
N VAL A 182 -1.54 6.33 -30.40
CA VAL A 182 -1.42 7.50 -29.52
C VAL A 182 -2.49 8.56 -29.81
N ASP A 183 -2.93 8.69 -31.06
CA ASP A 183 -3.97 9.66 -31.45
C ASP A 183 -5.32 9.37 -30.78
N ASP A 184 -5.61 8.12 -30.46
CA ASP A 184 -6.84 7.74 -29.75
C ASP A 184 -6.88 8.22 -28.29
N LEU A 185 -5.73 8.57 -27.72
CA LEU A 185 -5.62 9.15 -26.39
C LEU A 185 -5.81 10.67 -26.38
N LYS A 186 -5.70 11.34 -27.54
CA LYS A 186 -5.90 12.79 -27.65
C LYS A 186 -7.37 13.14 -27.41
N GLY A 187 -7.61 14.08 -26.51
CA GLY A 187 -8.94 14.48 -26.09
C GLY A 187 -9.70 13.46 -25.26
N LEU A 188 -9.14 12.27 -25.01
CA LEU A 188 -9.75 11.24 -24.17
C LEU A 188 -9.99 11.79 -22.77
N LYS A 189 -11.24 11.82 -22.34
CA LYS A 189 -11.61 12.20 -20.97
C LYS A 189 -11.56 10.96 -20.08
N MET A 190 -10.48 10.82 -19.32
CA MET A 190 -10.24 9.63 -18.52
C MET A 190 -10.07 9.99 -17.03
N ARG A 191 -10.74 9.24 -16.17
CA ARG A 191 -10.40 9.27 -14.74
C ARG A 191 -9.11 8.50 -14.54
N ILE A 192 -8.10 9.23 -14.11
CA ILE A 192 -6.77 8.72 -13.80
C ILE A 192 -6.06 9.68 -12.84
N PRO A 193 -5.72 9.25 -11.59
CA PRO A 193 -5.10 10.12 -10.59
C PRO A 193 -3.58 10.21 -10.76
N GLY A 194 -2.95 10.93 -9.86
CA GLY A 194 -1.51 10.94 -9.66
C GLY A 194 -0.72 11.41 -10.89
N PHE A 195 0.43 10.79 -11.09
CA PHE A 195 1.28 11.05 -12.25
C PHE A 195 0.70 10.51 -13.56
N GLY A 196 -0.11 9.43 -13.49
CA GLY A 196 -0.81 8.92 -14.68
C GLY A 196 -1.67 10.00 -15.35
N GLY A 197 -2.35 10.83 -14.55
CA GLY A 197 -3.11 11.96 -15.04
C GLY A 197 -2.24 13.03 -15.71
N GLU A 198 -1.08 13.36 -15.15
CA GLU A 198 -0.15 14.31 -15.76
C GLU A 198 0.43 13.78 -17.09
N VAL A 199 0.71 12.47 -17.16
CA VAL A 199 1.17 11.81 -18.40
C VAL A 199 0.08 11.87 -19.46
N LEU A 200 -1.15 11.49 -19.13
CA LEU A 200 -2.28 11.58 -20.04
C LEU A 200 -2.48 13.00 -20.58
N LYS A 201 -2.40 14.01 -19.71
CA LYS A 201 -2.49 15.42 -20.10
C LYS A 201 -1.37 15.82 -21.06
N ARG A 202 -0.13 15.36 -20.81
CA ARG A 202 1.03 15.66 -21.64
C ARG A 202 0.90 15.16 -23.07
N ILE A 203 0.26 14.00 -23.27
CA ILE A 203 -0.01 13.43 -24.60
C ILE A 203 -1.31 13.89 -25.23
N GLY A 204 -1.98 14.87 -24.62
CA GLY A 204 -3.17 15.53 -25.18
C GLY A 204 -4.52 14.99 -24.69
N GLY A 205 -4.55 14.10 -23.71
CA GLY A 205 -5.79 13.66 -23.07
C GLY A 205 -6.30 14.63 -22.00
N THR A 206 -7.45 14.34 -21.43
CA THR A 206 -8.12 15.17 -20.41
C THR A 206 -8.34 14.35 -19.14
N PRO A 207 -7.36 14.34 -18.20
CA PRO A 207 -7.51 13.62 -16.96
C PRO A 207 -8.54 14.30 -16.06
N VAL A 208 -9.31 13.49 -15.34
CA VAL A 208 -10.19 13.92 -14.25
C VAL A 208 -9.92 13.06 -13.01
N ASN A 209 -10.13 13.63 -11.82
CA ASN A 209 -9.99 12.90 -10.57
C ASN A 209 -11.31 12.93 -9.81
N ILE A 210 -12.00 11.79 -9.77
CA ILE A 210 -13.26 11.59 -9.05
C ILE A 210 -13.13 10.35 -8.14
N PRO A 211 -13.88 10.30 -7.03
CA PRO A 211 -13.86 9.16 -6.11
C PRO A 211 -14.33 7.86 -6.75
N GLY A 212 -13.79 6.72 -6.26
CA GLY A 212 -14.11 5.40 -6.82
C GLY A 212 -15.60 5.08 -6.90
N ALA A 213 -16.38 5.46 -5.88
CA ALA A 213 -17.83 5.22 -5.84
C ALA A 213 -18.62 5.88 -7.00
N GLU A 214 -18.04 6.89 -7.66
CA GLU A 214 -18.69 7.63 -8.74
C GLU A 214 -18.33 7.09 -10.15
N LEU A 215 -17.32 6.21 -10.26
CA LEU A 215 -16.73 5.79 -11.53
C LEU A 215 -17.72 5.09 -12.45
N PHE A 216 -18.47 4.13 -11.91
CA PHE A 216 -19.46 3.38 -12.69
C PHE A 216 -20.46 4.32 -13.36
N THR A 217 -21.04 5.24 -12.58
CA THR A 217 -22.03 6.20 -13.10
C THR A 217 -21.42 7.17 -14.11
N ALA A 218 -20.22 7.69 -13.83
CA ALA A 218 -19.54 8.62 -14.73
C ALA A 218 -19.17 7.98 -16.08
N LEU A 219 -18.72 6.72 -16.06
CA LEU A 219 -18.40 5.96 -17.26
C LEU A 219 -19.65 5.55 -18.04
N GLN A 220 -20.72 5.11 -17.34
CA GLN A 220 -21.97 4.67 -17.95
C GLN A 220 -22.71 5.79 -18.67
N ASN A 221 -22.73 7.00 -18.11
CA ASN A 221 -23.44 8.14 -18.69
C ASN A 221 -22.57 8.97 -19.66
N GLY A 222 -21.30 8.57 -19.89
CA GLY A 222 -20.38 9.25 -20.80
C GLY A 222 -19.82 10.58 -20.27
N THR A 223 -19.89 10.83 -18.96
CA THR A 223 -19.20 11.96 -18.33
C THR A 223 -17.68 11.81 -18.48
N ILE A 224 -17.19 10.55 -18.48
CA ILE A 224 -15.84 10.14 -18.84
C ILE A 224 -15.88 9.07 -19.92
N ASP A 225 -14.86 9.04 -20.78
CA ASP A 225 -14.70 8.08 -21.88
C ASP A 225 -14.00 6.79 -21.41
N ALA A 226 -13.20 6.91 -20.35
CA ALA A 226 -12.39 5.83 -19.80
C ALA A 226 -12.14 6.05 -18.30
N THR A 227 -11.82 4.97 -17.61
CA THR A 227 -11.36 4.99 -16.23
C THR A 227 -10.37 3.87 -15.98
N GLU A 228 -9.35 4.12 -15.18
CA GLU A 228 -8.67 3.08 -14.43
C GLU A 228 -9.25 3.02 -13.01
N TRP A 229 -9.01 1.91 -12.31
CA TRP A 229 -9.28 1.83 -10.87
C TRP A 229 -8.19 1.04 -10.15
N VAL A 230 -8.18 -0.29 -10.26
CA VAL A 230 -7.11 -1.13 -9.71
C VAL A 230 -6.83 -2.32 -10.64
N GLY A 231 -7.74 -3.29 -10.66
CA GLY A 231 -7.55 -4.53 -11.37
C GLY A 231 -8.77 -5.44 -11.21
N PRO A 232 -8.70 -6.68 -11.73
CA PRO A 232 -9.89 -7.52 -11.92
C PRO A 232 -10.78 -7.67 -10.70
N MET A 233 -10.23 -7.87 -9.50
CA MET A 233 -11.03 -8.04 -8.27
C MET A 233 -11.86 -6.79 -7.95
N ASN A 234 -11.25 -5.63 -7.98
CA ASN A 234 -11.89 -4.37 -7.65
C ASN A 234 -12.83 -3.89 -8.77
N ASP A 235 -12.42 -4.08 -10.01
CA ASP A 235 -13.16 -3.63 -11.19
C ASP A 235 -14.43 -4.46 -11.38
N LEU A 236 -14.36 -5.77 -11.08
CA LEU A 236 -15.52 -6.66 -11.01
C LEU A 236 -16.49 -6.19 -9.91
N ALA A 237 -15.98 -5.85 -8.73
CA ALA A 237 -16.79 -5.40 -7.61
C ALA A 237 -17.52 -4.08 -7.88
N PHE A 238 -16.91 -3.14 -8.62
CA PHE A 238 -17.58 -1.94 -9.09
C PHE A 238 -18.51 -2.17 -10.29
N GLY A 239 -18.38 -3.33 -10.95
CA GLY A 239 -19.19 -3.65 -12.13
C GLY A 239 -18.84 -2.81 -13.37
N LEU A 240 -17.59 -2.35 -13.49
CA LEU A 240 -17.13 -1.48 -14.58
C LEU A 240 -17.34 -2.11 -15.96
N PHE A 241 -17.29 -3.43 -16.04
CA PHE A 241 -17.60 -4.21 -17.25
C PHE A 241 -19.00 -3.96 -17.83
N ARG A 242 -19.95 -3.45 -17.03
CA ARG A 242 -21.29 -3.08 -17.50
C ARG A 242 -21.34 -1.68 -18.13
N ALA A 243 -20.32 -0.87 -17.87
CA ALA A 243 -20.24 0.51 -18.34
C ALA A 243 -19.26 0.68 -19.51
N ALA A 244 -18.26 -0.19 -19.65
CA ALA A 244 -17.30 -0.16 -20.75
C ALA A 244 -16.95 -1.58 -21.18
N LYS A 245 -16.58 -1.73 -22.47
CA LYS A 245 -16.37 -3.02 -23.11
C LYS A 245 -14.91 -3.45 -23.13
N TYR A 246 -14.00 -2.50 -23.37
CA TYR A 246 -12.58 -2.77 -23.58
C TYR A 246 -11.81 -2.64 -22.29
N TYR A 247 -11.08 -3.69 -21.89
CA TYR A 247 -10.26 -3.75 -20.70
C TYR A 247 -8.79 -3.88 -21.08
N TYR A 248 -8.03 -2.81 -20.83
CA TYR A 248 -6.65 -2.71 -21.30
C TYR A 248 -5.61 -3.10 -20.25
N TYR A 249 -4.49 -3.66 -20.72
CA TYR A 249 -3.30 -3.96 -19.93
C TYR A 249 -2.01 -3.61 -20.71
N PRO A 250 -0.86 -3.45 -20.01
CA PRO A 250 -0.67 -3.41 -18.56
C PRO A 250 -1.09 -2.07 -17.95
N GLY A 251 -1.20 -2.03 -16.62
CA GLY A 251 -1.35 -0.80 -15.85
C GLY A 251 -0.05 -0.01 -15.78
N TRP A 252 0.33 0.60 -16.87
CA TRP A 252 1.59 1.32 -17.06
C TRP A 252 1.81 2.44 -16.04
N HIS A 253 0.73 3.03 -15.54
CA HIS A 253 0.70 4.14 -14.59
C HIS A 253 0.92 3.70 -13.15
N GLU A 254 0.57 2.46 -12.80
CA GLU A 254 0.61 1.92 -11.46
C GLU A 254 1.12 0.46 -11.41
N PRO A 255 2.43 0.25 -11.64
CA PRO A 255 3.02 -1.10 -11.64
C PRO A 255 3.14 -1.74 -10.26
N GLY A 256 2.97 -0.94 -9.18
CA GLY A 256 3.03 -1.40 -7.80
C GLY A 256 2.57 -0.29 -6.86
N THR A 257 1.26 -0.08 -6.74
CA THR A 257 0.71 1.06 -6.02
C THR A 257 0.60 0.79 -4.54
N ALA A 258 1.39 1.52 -3.75
CA ALA A 258 1.27 1.52 -2.30
C ALA A 258 0.11 2.41 -1.84
N LEU A 259 -0.54 1.94 -0.78
CA LEU A 259 -1.62 2.60 -0.09
C LEU A 259 -1.21 2.85 1.35
N GLU A 260 -1.59 4.01 1.89
CA GLU A 260 -1.05 4.48 3.16
C GLU A 260 -2.08 4.51 4.30
N ALA A 261 -1.58 4.39 5.52
CA ALA A 261 -2.18 5.00 6.68
C ALA A 261 -1.51 6.36 6.93
N THR A 262 -2.29 7.42 6.98
CA THR A 262 -1.89 8.70 7.58
C THR A 262 -2.34 8.72 9.03
N ILE A 263 -1.45 9.08 9.95
CA ILE A 263 -1.73 9.07 11.38
C ILE A 263 -1.43 10.48 11.94
N ASN A 264 -2.35 11.03 12.70
CA ASN A 264 -2.11 12.28 13.42
C ASN A 264 -0.94 12.09 14.38
N ALA A 265 0.11 12.89 14.23
CA ALA A 265 1.35 12.72 14.99
C ALA A 265 1.15 12.96 16.50
N GLU A 266 0.24 13.85 16.89
CA GLU A 266 -0.08 14.12 18.28
C GLU A 266 -0.78 12.91 18.92
N ALA A 267 -1.78 12.34 18.22
CA ALA A 267 -2.46 11.13 18.66
C ALA A 267 -1.50 9.93 18.75
N PHE A 268 -0.60 9.77 17.77
CA PHE A 268 0.40 8.69 17.79
C PHE A 268 1.38 8.84 18.95
N ASN A 269 1.90 10.05 19.17
CA ASN A 269 2.86 10.33 20.24
C ASN A 269 2.24 10.25 21.65
N ALA A 270 0.93 10.36 21.78
CA ALA A 270 0.20 10.17 23.03
C ALA A 270 0.11 8.69 23.43
N LEU A 271 0.31 7.75 22.50
CA LEU A 271 0.30 6.32 22.81
C LEU A 271 1.54 5.92 23.61
N PRO A 272 1.43 4.99 24.57
CA PRO A 272 2.58 4.30 25.15
C PRO A 272 3.45 3.61 24.08
N ALA A 273 4.74 3.48 24.31
CA ALA A 273 5.70 2.98 23.33
C ALA A 273 5.38 1.57 22.79
N ASP A 274 4.76 0.71 23.59
CA ASP A 274 4.34 -0.61 23.16
C ASP A 274 3.16 -0.53 22.16
N LEU A 275 2.20 0.37 22.36
CA LEU A 275 1.10 0.61 21.43
C LEU A 275 1.59 1.28 20.13
N GLN A 276 2.55 2.21 20.20
CA GLN A 276 3.20 2.75 19.01
C GLN A 276 3.86 1.64 18.19
N SER A 277 4.58 0.73 18.84
CA SER A 277 5.22 -0.42 18.19
C SER A 277 4.19 -1.35 17.53
N ILE A 278 3.07 -1.61 18.22
CA ILE A 278 1.95 -2.39 17.67
C ILE A 278 1.40 -1.75 16.39
N VAL A 279 1.14 -0.44 16.39
CA VAL A 279 0.65 0.26 15.18
C VAL A 279 1.62 0.11 14.01
N VAL A 280 2.92 0.32 14.25
CA VAL A 280 3.96 0.20 13.20
C VAL A 280 4.03 -1.22 12.63
N ILE A 281 3.98 -2.24 13.47
CA ILE A 281 4.03 -3.65 13.02
C ILE A 281 2.72 -4.04 12.33
N ALA A 282 1.58 -3.58 12.84
CA ALA A 282 0.29 -3.80 12.21
C ALA A 282 0.22 -3.19 10.78
N CYS A 283 0.79 -2.00 10.57
CA CYS A 283 0.90 -1.40 9.24
C CYS A 283 1.69 -2.31 8.28
N LYS A 284 2.83 -2.87 8.72
CA LYS A 284 3.61 -3.79 7.88
C LYS A 284 2.86 -5.09 7.58
N ALA A 285 2.15 -5.63 8.56
CA ALA A 285 1.33 -6.84 8.37
C ALA A 285 0.19 -6.58 7.39
N ALA A 286 -0.53 -5.47 7.53
CA ALA A 286 -1.61 -5.07 6.63
C ALA A 286 -1.11 -4.82 5.19
N ASN A 287 0.10 -4.23 5.02
CA ASN A 287 0.71 -4.04 3.71
C ASN A 287 0.92 -5.37 2.97
N MET A 288 1.42 -6.39 3.66
CA MET A 288 1.62 -7.72 3.09
C MET A 288 0.28 -8.43 2.83
N ASP A 289 -0.67 -8.34 3.76
CA ASP A 289 -1.98 -8.99 3.65
C ASP A 289 -2.75 -8.48 2.43
N MET A 290 -2.84 -7.15 2.27
CA MET A 290 -3.54 -6.54 1.14
C MET A 290 -2.90 -6.93 -0.19
N PHE A 291 -1.57 -6.90 -0.29
CA PHE A 291 -0.86 -7.33 -1.50
C PHE A 291 -1.16 -8.79 -1.83
N ALA A 292 -1.06 -9.69 -0.85
CA ALA A 292 -1.37 -11.11 -1.04
C ALA A 292 -2.83 -11.34 -1.43
N HIS A 293 -3.76 -10.54 -0.91
CA HIS A 293 -5.18 -10.60 -1.26
C HIS A 293 -5.42 -10.25 -2.73
N PHE A 294 -4.81 -9.16 -3.23
CA PHE A 294 -4.91 -8.79 -4.65
C PHE A 294 -4.30 -9.86 -5.55
N GLU A 295 -3.09 -10.33 -5.25
CA GLU A 295 -2.43 -11.40 -6.02
C GLU A 295 -3.27 -12.69 -6.06
N ALA A 296 -3.89 -13.06 -4.95
CA ALA A 296 -4.70 -14.27 -4.86
C ALA A 296 -6.03 -14.18 -5.62
N ARG A 297 -6.64 -12.99 -5.71
CA ARG A 297 -8.00 -12.84 -6.22
C ARG A 297 -8.12 -12.24 -7.61
N ASN A 298 -7.10 -11.55 -8.10
CA ASN A 298 -7.14 -10.96 -9.43
C ASN A 298 -7.29 -12.01 -10.54
N GLY A 299 -6.62 -13.17 -10.42
CA GLY A 299 -6.73 -14.24 -11.42
C GLY A 299 -8.15 -14.80 -11.55
N GLU A 300 -8.77 -15.16 -10.43
CA GLU A 300 -10.17 -15.65 -10.37
C GLU A 300 -11.15 -14.60 -10.89
N SER A 301 -10.93 -13.34 -10.53
CA SER A 301 -11.80 -12.24 -10.95
C SER A 301 -11.66 -11.92 -12.44
N LEU A 302 -10.45 -12.05 -12.99
CA LEU A 302 -10.21 -11.92 -14.44
C LEU A 302 -10.94 -13.00 -15.23
N GLU A 303 -10.85 -14.26 -14.77
CA GLU A 303 -11.58 -15.38 -15.38
C GLU A 303 -13.09 -15.09 -15.44
N LYS A 304 -13.70 -14.64 -14.34
CA LYS A 304 -15.11 -14.26 -14.32
C LYS A 304 -15.44 -13.11 -15.29
N LEU A 305 -14.60 -12.09 -15.38
CA LEU A 305 -14.80 -10.98 -16.30
C LEU A 305 -14.80 -11.46 -17.76
N LEU A 306 -13.93 -12.39 -18.11
CA LEU A 306 -13.81 -12.90 -19.47
C LEU A 306 -14.92 -13.91 -19.82
N ASP A 307 -15.20 -14.86 -18.93
CA ASP A 307 -16.07 -16.00 -19.22
C ASP A 307 -17.55 -15.66 -18.99
N GLU A 308 -17.87 -14.89 -17.97
CA GLU A 308 -19.25 -14.60 -17.58
C GLU A 308 -19.77 -13.26 -18.13
N HIS A 309 -18.86 -12.30 -18.42
CA HIS A 309 -19.25 -10.93 -18.76
C HIS A 309 -18.80 -10.48 -20.16
N ALA A 310 -18.20 -11.37 -20.95
CA ALA A 310 -17.76 -11.11 -22.32
C ALA A 310 -16.90 -9.83 -22.49
N VAL A 311 -16.03 -9.58 -21.53
CA VAL A 311 -15.10 -8.44 -21.54
C VAL A 311 -14.07 -8.64 -22.65
N GLU A 312 -13.78 -7.61 -23.41
CA GLU A 312 -12.72 -7.63 -24.42
C GLU A 312 -11.38 -7.17 -23.81
N LEU A 313 -10.58 -8.15 -23.42
CA LEU A 313 -9.23 -7.90 -22.92
C LEU A 313 -8.30 -7.51 -24.07
N ARG A 314 -7.60 -6.38 -23.94
CA ARG A 314 -6.73 -5.80 -24.96
C ARG A 314 -5.36 -5.40 -24.40
N PRO A 315 -4.24 -5.75 -25.06
CA PRO A 315 -2.97 -5.09 -24.77
C PRO A 315 -2.99 -3.66 -25.34
N PHE A 316 -2.34 -2.72 -24.65
CA PHE A 316 -1.97 -1.48 -25.33
C PHE A 316 -0.97 -1.77 -26.45
N PRO A 317 -1.09 -1.09 -27.62
CA PRO A 317 -0.07 -1.18 -28.65
C PRO A 317 1.32 -0.76 -28.16
N ASP A 318 2.37 -1.37 -28.72
CA ASP A 318 3.75 -1.11 -28.27
C ASP A 318 4.20 0.34 -28.49
N ASP A 319 3.74 0.98 -29.57
CA ASP A 319 4.00 2.39 -29.86
C ASP A 319 3.29 3.32 -28.85
N VAL A 320 2.08 2.98 -28.42
CA VAL A 320 1.37 3.69 -27.34
C VAL A 320 2.14 3.56 -26.02
N LEU A 321 2.58 2.36 -25.66
CA LEU A 321 3.36 2.16 -24.45
C LEU A 321 4.72 2.88 -24.49
N ALA A 322 5.36 2.94 -25.65
CA ALA A 322 6.61 3.66 -25.82
C ALA A 322 6.44 5.17 -25.61
N GLU A 323 5.39 5.76 -26.20
CA GLU A 323 5.06 7.18 -26.03
C GLU A 323 4.70 7.49 -24.55
N LEU A 324 3.84 6.68 -23.94
CA LEU A 324 3.48 6.81 -22.52
C LEU A 324 4.71 6.74 -21.62
N LYS A 325 5.66 5.86 -21.92
CA LYS A 325 6.92 5.73 -21.15
C LYS A 325 7.80 6.96 -21.29
N GLY A 326 7.94 7.49 -22.50
CA GLY A 326 8.70 8.72 -22.76
C GLY A 326 8.08 9.93 -22.05
N ALA A 327 6.75 10.08 -22.17
CA ALA A 327 5.99 11.13 -21.50
C ALA A 327 6.05 10.99 -19.96
N SER A 328 6.04 9.75 -19.43
CA SER A 328 6.18 9.50 -18.00
C SER A 328 7.51 10.00 -17.44
N LEU A 329 8.62 9.65 -18.08
CA LEU A 329 9.93 10.12 -17.66
C LEU A 329 9.99 11.65 -17.65
N ALA A 330 9.50 12.30 -18.70
CA ALA A 330 9.49 13.75 -18.78
C ALA A 330 8.62 14.40 -17.68
N VAL A 331 7.44 13.82 -17.37
CA VAL A 331 6.59 14.31 -16.26
C VAL A 331 7.30 14.18 -14.92
N LEU A 332 7.94 13.04 -14.65
CA LEU A 332 8.63 12.79 -13.39
C LEU A 332 9.84 13.72 -13.19
N GLU A 333 10.61 13.99 -14.26
CA GLU A 333 11.72 14.96 -14.22
C GLU A 333 11.21 16.39 -14.01
N ASP A 334 10.12 16.79 -14.67
CA ASP A 334 9.51 18.10 -14.47
C ASP A 334 9.00 18.29 -13.03
N GLN A 335 8.35 17.27 -12.46
CA GLN A 335 7.88 17.30 -11.07
C GLN A 335 9.04 17.37 -10.07
N ALA A 336 10.12 16.62 -10.33
CA ALA A 336 11.32 16.65 -9.52
C ALA A 336 12.03 18.00 -9.57
N ALA A 337 12.00 18.68 -10.72
CA ALA A 337 12.60 20.01 -10.88
C ALA A 337 11.76 21.14 -10.27
N ALA A 338 10.45 20.94 -10.16
CA ALA A 338 9.52 21.97 -9.68
C ALA A 338 9.46 22.10 -8.14
N ASP A 339 9.87 21.08 -7.40
CA ASP A 339 9.78 21.02 -5.94
C ASP A 339 11.00 20.30 -5.36
N GLU A 340 11.66 20.90 -4.36
CA GLU A 340 12.91 20.40 -3.77
C GLU A 340 12.72 18.98 -3.18
N MET A 341 11.63 18.78 -2.44
CA MET A 341 11.35 17.47 -1.84
C MET A 341 11.02 16.42 -2.90
N SER A 342 10.27 16.78 -3.94
CA SER A 342 10.04 15.90 -5.10
C SER A 342 11.35 15.50 -5.78
N GLY A 343 12.28 16.45 -5.93
CA GLY A 343 13.64 16.21 -6.48
C GLY A 343 14.44 15.23 -5.62
N LYS A 344 14.41 15.41 -4.28
CA LYS A 344 15.09 14.53 -3.32
C LYS A 344 14.52 13.11 -3.37
N VAL A 345 13.20 12.98 -3.37
CA VAL A 345 12.50 11.69 -3.41
C VAL A 345 12.76 10.96 -4.74
N TRP A 346 12.61 11.66 -5.87
CA TRP A 346 12.83 11.07 -7.19
C TRP A 346 14.29 10.64 -7.39
N THR A 347 15.26 11.40 -6.89
CA THR A 347 16.68 11.03 -6.94
C THR A 347 16.94 9.73 -6.18
N SER A 348 16.39 9.59 -4.96
CA SER A 348 16.50 8.36 -4.17
C SER A 348 15.84 7.18 -4.87
N MET A 349 14.64 7.38 -5.41
CA MET A 349 13.88 6.33 -6.11
C MET A 349 14.61 5.86 -7.37
N LYS A 350 15.16 6.77 -8.18
CA LYS A 350 15.95 6.42 -9.38
C LYS A 350 17.18 5.58 -9.02
N ALA A 351 17.93 6.02 -8.02
CA ALA A 351 19.14 5.30 -7.59
C ALA A 351 18.79 3.88 -7.12
N TYR A 352 17.69 3.71 -6.38
CA TYR A 352 17.24 2.39 -5.96
C TYR A 352 16.77 1.52 -7.14
N MET A 353 16.01 2.08 -8.08
CA MET A 353 15.59 1.36 -9.30
C MET A 353 16.78 0.87 -10.12
N GLU A 354 17.82 1.68 -10.29
CA GLU A 354 19.05 1.29 -10.97
C GLU A 354 19.75 0.12 -10.27
N GLN A 355 19.75 0.14 -8.92
CA GLN A 355 20.36 -0.92 -8.10
C GLN A 355 19.58 -2.23 -8.15
N VAL A 356 18.23 -2.18 -8.09
CA VAL A 356 17.40 -3.39 -7.95
C VAL A 356 17.09 -4.07 -9.30
N ARG A 357 17.01 -3.30 -10.38
CA ARG A 357 16.60 -3.79 -11.71
C ARG A 357 17.41 -5.01 -12.19
N PRO A 358 18.76 -5.03 -12.15
CA PRO A 358 19.51 -6.20 -12.60
C PRO A 358 19.14 -7.49 -11.85
N TRP A 359 18.81 -7.37 -10.56
CA TRP A 359 18.33 -8.52 -9.78
C TRP A 359 16.92 -8.94 -10.19
N THR A 360 16.01 -8.01 -10.37
CA THR A 360 14.64 -8.31 -10.82
C THR A 360 14.66 -9.03 -12.17
N GLU A 361 15.47 -8.55 -13.12
CA GLU A 361 15.58 -9.11 -14.47
C GLU A 361 16.07 -10.57 -14.48
N ILE A 362 17.10 -10.90 -13.71
CA ILE A 362 17.65 -12.27 -13.65
C ILE A 362 16.97 -13.17 -12.64
N GLY A 363 16.25 -12.60 -11.67
CA GLY A 363 15.51 -13.28 -10.63
C GLY A 363 14.06 -13.56 -11.03
N SER A 364 13.15 -12.78 -10.44
CA SER A 364 11.71 -13.03 -10.55
C SER A 364 11.18 -12.93 -11.98
N GLN A 365 11.57 -11.92 -12.74
CA GLN A 365 11.11 -11.74 -14.13
C GLN A 365 11.57 -12.89 -15.03
N TYR A 366 12.85 -13.27 -14.94
CA TYR A 366 13.40 -14.38 -15.72
C TYR A 366 12.68 -15.70 -15.42
N PHE A 367 12.39 -15.96 -14.13
CA PHE A 367 11.68 -17.16 -13.71
C PHE A 367 10.22 -17.17 -14.19
N VAL A 368 9.49 -16.05 -13.98
CA VAL A 368 8.06 -15.94 -14.38
C VAL A 368 7.89 -16.17 -15.88
N ASN A 369 8.79 -15.65 -16.71
CA ASN A 369 8.72 -15.82 -18.15
C ASN A 369 9.03 -17.24 -18.65
N ARG A 370 9.33 -18.20 -17.75
CA ARG A 370 9.74 -19.58 -18.08
C ARG A 370 9.00 -20.68 -17.34
N ARG A 371 8.09 -20.34 -16.44
CA ARG A 371 7.23 -21.31 -15.75
C ARG A 371 6.01 -21.71 -16.58
#